data_0f7ba0f7cb46a4e591fb63fac288357f
#
_entry.id   0f7ba0f7cb46a4e591fb63fac288357f
#
_cell.length_a   1.000
_cell.length_b   1.000
_cell.length_c   1.000
_cell.angle_alpha   90.00
_cell.angle_beta   90.00
_cell.angle_gamma   90.00
#
_symmetry.space_group_name_H-M   'P 1'
#
loop_
_entity.id
_entity.type
_entity.pdbx_description
1 polymer ?
#
loop_
_entity_poly.entity_id
_entity_poly.type
_entity_poly.pdbx_seq_one_letter_code
_entity_poly.pdbx_strand_id
1 'polypeptide(L)'
;MKETCSNIEKEVLDAQCHHWESTFSEMPDMFGEAASDAAQEAAKVFKQEAKTKILELGAGQGRDTLFFAQNGFQVYALDYCEAGVENITRKAAEMGLSHSTTPMCHDLRTPLPFDDESFAGCYSHMLYCMALTTSELEFLSNEVRRVLRPGGLNIYTVRHIDDPQYGTGIHRGEAMYEIGGGFIVHFFSEARVEHLAKGYEILGIDTFEEGKLPKKLFRVTLRKK
;
A
#
# COMPACT_ATOMS: atom_id res chain seq x y z
N MET A 1 27.83 4.36 15.79
CA MET A 1 27.67 2.92 16.05
C MET A 1 27.40 2.27 14.71
N LYS A 2 28.21 1.28 14.28
CA LYS A 2 27.96 0.56 13.03
C LYS A 2 26.71 -0.29 13.24
N GLU A 3 25.64 -0.03 12.48
CA GLU A 3 24.54 -0.97 12.35
C GLU A 3 25.11 -2.29 11.85
N THR A 4 25.04 -3.30 12.69
CA THR A 4 25.30 -4.67 12.28
C THR A 4 24.27 -5.01 11.22
N CYS A 5 24.71 -5.22 9.97
CA CYS A 5 23.90 -5.87 8.93
C CYS A 5 23.43 -7.21 9.49
N SER A 6 22.25 -7.24 10.12
CA SER A 6 21.56 -8.49 10.38
C SER A 6 21.17 -9.07 9.03
N ASN A 7 21.58 -10.31 8.76
CA ASN A 7 21.12 -11.03 7.56
C ASN A 7 19.59 -11.00 7.56
N ILE A 8 19.02 -10.35 6.55
CA ILE A 8 17.58 -10.38 6.30
C ILE A 8 17.26 -11.81 5.86
N GLU A 9 16.45 -12.50 6.64
CA GLU A 9 15.98 -13.85 6.32
C GLU A 9 14.91 -13.74 5.22
N LYS A 10 15.35 -13.65 3.96
CA LYS A 10 14.48 -13.42 2.82
C LYS A 10 13.36 -14.46 2.73
N GLU A 11 13.64 -15.72 3.05
CA GLU A 11 12.63 -16.79 3.07
C GLU A 11 11.46 -16.48 4.02
N VAL A 12 11.74 -15.83 5.16
CA VAL A 12 10.70 -15.43 6.13
C VAL A 12 9.87 -14.28 5.59
N LEU A 13 10.49 -13.33 4.87
CA LEU A 13 9.76 -12.24 4.21
C LEU A 13 8.89 -12.78 3.06
N ASP A 14 9.43 -13.70 2.27
CA ASP A 14 8.72 -14.32 1.15
C ASP A 14 7.52 -15.15 1.62
N ALA A 15 7.62 -15.80 2.79
CA ALA A 15 6.52 -16.56 3.38
C ALA A 15 5.30 -15.70 3.78
N GLN A 16 5.45 -14.38 3.87
CA GLN A 16 4.33 -13.47 4.17
C GLN A 16 3.23 -13.51 3.11
N CYS A 17 3.56 -13.85 1.86
CA CYS A 17 2.56 -14.05 0.82
C CYS A 17 1.56 -15.16 1.21
N HIS A 18 2.06 -16.33 1.62
CA HIS A 18 1.21 -17.43 2.06
C HIS A 18 0.44 -17.11 3.35
N HIS A 19 1.05 -16.32 4.24
CA HIS A 19 0.40 -15.90 5.47
C HIS A 19 -0.82 -15.00 5.19
N TRP A 20 -0.69 -14.03 4.29
CA TRP A 20 -1.80 -13.17 3.86
C TRP A 20 -2.86 -13.95 3.08
N GLU A 21 -2.47 -14.86 2.17
CA GLU A 21 -3.39 -15.71 1.41
C GLU A 21 -4.28 -16.56 2.33
N SER A 22 -3.66 -17.22 3.34
CA SER A 22 -4.40 -17.99 4.35
C SER A 22 -5.34 -17.09 5.15
N THR A 23 -4.84 -15.92 5.57
CA THR A 23 -5.62 -14.95 6.37
C THR A 23 -6.85 -14.46 5.60
N PHE A 24 -6.72 -14.11 4.33
CA PHE A 24 -7.85 -13.63 3.52
C PHE A 24 -8.84 -14.74 3.18
N SER A 25 -8.35 -15.98 3.01
CA SER A 25 -9.21 -17.14 2.79
C SER A 25 -10.05 -17.49 4.04
N GLU A 26 -9.45 -17.36 5.24
CA GLU A 26 -10.11 -17.68 6.51
C GLU A 26 -11.02 -16.52 6.99
N MET A 27 -10.68 -15.29 6.68
CA MET A 27 -11.39 -14.07 7.12
C MET A 27 -11.72 -13.16 5.93
N PRO A 28 -12.73 -13.50 5.12
CA PRO A 28 -13.03 -12.77 3.86
C PRO A 28 -13.47 -11.31 4.06
N ASP A 29 -13.79 -10.90 5.28
CA ASP A 29 -14.18 -9.52 5.62
C ASP A 29 -13.33 -8.93 6.77
N MET A 30 -12.04 -9.31 6.82
CA MET A 30 -11.12 -8.93 7.90
C MET A 30 -11.08 -7.42 8.17
N PHE A 31 -11.15 -6.60 7.13
CA PHE A 31 -11.07 -5.14 7.23
C PHE A 31 -12.45 -4.46 7.20
N GLY A 32 -13.53 -5.24 7.12
CA GLY A 32 -14.90 -4.72 6.95
C GLY A 32 -15.14 -4.12 5.57
N GLU A 33 -16.31 -3.50 5.40
CA GLU A 33 -16.75 -2.92 4.11
C GLU A 33 -16.54 -1.40 4.02
N ALA A 34 -16.45 -0.72 5.15
CA ALA A 34 -16.25 0.72 5.17
C ALA A 34 -14.84 1.08 4.68
N ALA A 35 -14.75 2.03 3.75
CA ALA A 35 -13.47 2.55 3.29
C ALA A 35 -12.63 3.11 4.44
N SER A 36 -11.31 2.98 4.34
CA SER A 36 -10.40 3.60 5.28
C SER A 36 -10.53 5.14 5.25
N ASP A 37 -10.26 5.79 6.37
CA ASP A 37 -10.19 7.26 6.41
C ASP A 37 -9.13 7.78 5.44
N ALA A 38 -8.04 7.03 5.27
CA ALA A 38 -6.99 7.34 4.31
C ALA A 38 -7.50 7.35 2.86
N ALA A 39 -8.33 6.38 2.46
CA ALA A 39 -8.93 6.34 1.12
C ALA A 39 -9.92 7.50 0.91
N GLN A 40 -10.71 7.83 1.92
CA GLN A 40 -11.66 8.96 1.85
C GLN A 40 -10.93 10.29 1.64
N GLU A 41 -9.83 10.52 2.36
CA GLU A 41 -9.00 11.73 2.17
C GLU A 41 -8.27 11.71 0.82
N ALA A 42 -7.70 10.58 0.40
CA ALA A 42 -7.08 10.45 -0.92
C ALA A 42 -8.07 10.73 -2.06
N ALA A 43 -9.31 10.24 -1.95
CA ALA A 43 -10.35 10.51 -2.94
C ALA A 43 -10.66 12.01 -3.10
N LYS A 44 -10.66 12.76 -1.97
CA LYS A 44 -10.84 14.22 -2.02
C LYS A 44 -9.70 14.89 -2.79
N VAL A 45 -8.45 14.52 -2.49
CA VAL A 45 -7.26 15.07 -3.16
C VAL A 45 -7.28 14.72 -4.65
N PHE A 46 -7.54 13.46 -5.00
CA PHE A 46 -7.63 13.03 -6.41
C PHE A 46 -8.74 13.78 -7.18
N LYS A 47 -9.92 13.98 -6.57
CA LYS A 47 -11.02 14.74 -7.20
C LYS A 47 -10.65 16.21 -7.42
N GLN A 48 -10.04 16.85 -6.44
CA GLN A 48 -9.58 18.26 -6.54
C GLN A 48 -8.56 18.43 -7.67
N GLU A 49 -7.71 17.45 -7.90
CA GLU A 49 -6.68 17.42 -8.93
C GLU A 49 -7.14 16.79 -10.26
N ALA A 50 -8.43 16.47 -10.39
CA ALA A 50 -9.03 15.79 -11.56
C ALA A 50 -8.30 14.47 -11.94
N LYS A 51 -7.82 13.72 -10.95
CA LYS A 51 -7.15 12.42 -11.13
C LYS A 51 -8.19 11.32 -11.06
N THR A 52 -8.63 10.79 -12.21
CA THR A 52 -9.73 9.82 -12.28
C THR A 52 -9.30 8.39 -12.55
N LYS A 53 -8.14 8.17 -13.18
CA LYS A 53 -7.56 6.83 -13.41
C LYS A 53 -6.45 6.60 -12.40
N ILE A 54 -6.68 5.69 -11.46
CA ILE A 54 -5.77 5.42 -10.35
C ILE A 54 -5.32 3.96 -10.32
N LEU A 55 -4.11 3.76 -9.83
CA LEU A 55 -3.54 2.47 -9.49
C LEU A 55 -3.61 2.31 -7.97
N GLU A 56 -4.16 1.22 -7.49
CA GLU A 56 -4.14 0.85 -6.08
C GLU A 56 -3.18 -0.32 -5.86
N LEU A 57 -2.28 -0.20 -4.90
CA LEU A 57 -1.29 -1.21 -4.56
C LEU A 57 -1.58 -1.81 -3.18
N GLY A 58 -1.60 -3.14 -3.10
CA GLY A 58 -1.99 -3.86 -1.89
C GLY A 58 -3.47 -3.68 -1.59
N ALA A 59 -4.30 -3.95 -2.60
CA ALA A 59 -5.75 -3.74 -2.52
C ALA A 59 -6.45 -4.65 -1.50
N GLY A 60 -5.78 -5.72 -1.05
CA GLY A 60 -6.31 -6.68 -0.09
C GLY A 60 -7.64 -7.25 -0.54
N GLN A 61 -8.67 -7.10 0.29
CA GLN A 61 -10.03 -7.58 0.02
C GLN A 61 -10.94 -6.55 -0.66
N GLY A 62 -10.39 -5.37 -1.05
CA GLY A 62 -11.02 -4.41 -1.94
C GLY A 62 -11.93 -3.36 -1.32
N ARG A 63 -11.93 -3.16 -0.01
CA ARG A 63 -12.79 -2.14 0.62
C ARG A 63 -12.53 -0.73 0.06
N ASP A 64 -11.26 -0.36 -0.14
CA ASP A 64 -10.87 0.95 -0.66
C ASP A 64 -11.03 0.98 -2.20
N THR A 65 -10.73 -0.12 -2.91
CA THR A 65 -10.98 -0.30 -4.34
C THR A 65 -12.44 -0.01 -4.72
N LEU A 66 -13.37 -0.67 -4.02
CA LEU A 66 -14.80 -0.53 -4.28
C LEU A 66 -15.31 0.88 -3.94
N PHE A 67 -14.80 1.46 -2.86
CA PHE A 67 -15.09 2.86 -2.52
C PHE A 67 -14.63 3.83 -3.61
N PHE A 68 -13.41 3.71 -4.13
CA PHE A 68 -12.94 4.55 -5.22
C PHE A 68 -13.82 4.37 -6.47
N ALA A 69 -14.15 3.13 -6.85
CA ALA A 69 -15.00 2.85 -8.00
C ALA A 69 -16.41 3.46 -7.85
N GLN A 70 -17.03 3.35 -6.68
CA GLN A 70 -18.31 4.00 -6.35
C GLN A 70 -18.25 5.53 -6.45
N ASN A 71 -17.07 6.08 -6.20
CA ASN A 71 -16.80 7.52 -6.27
C ASN A 71 -16.40 8.02 -7.67
N GLY A 72 -16.53 7.18 -8.70
CA GLY A 72 -16.32 7.54 -10.11
C GLY A 72 -14.88 7.44 -10.60
N PHE A 73 -14.01 6.72 -9.85
CA PHE A 73 -12.67 6.43 -10.30
C PHE A 73 -12.61 5.17 -11.16
N GLN A 74 -11.69 5.16 -12.12
CA GLN A 74 -11.23 3.95 -12.80
C GLN A 74 -10.07 3.38 -11.98
N VAL A 75 -10.25 2.23 -11.34
CA VAL A 75 -9.31 1.64 -10.39
C VAL A 75 -8.67 0.39 -10.97
N TYR A 76 -7.35 0.38 -11.06
CA TYR A 76 -6.55 -0.80 -11.29
C TYR A 76 -5.98 -1.23 -9.94
N ALA A 77 -6.40 -2.39 -9.46
CA ALA A 77 -6.12 -2.83 -8.10
C ALA A 77 -5.19 -4.04 -8.11
N LEU A 78 -4.00 -3.90 -7.55
CA LEU A 78 -3.01 -4.96 -7.48
C LEU A 78 -2.90 -5.51 -6.06
N ASP A 79 -2.92 -6.84 -5.96
CA ASP A 79 -2.54 -7.57 -4.75
C ASP A 79 -1.89 -8.90 -5.16
N TYR A 80 -1.00 -9.45 -4.35
CA TYR A 80 -0.43 -10.77 -4.63
C TYR A 80 -1.31 -11.93 -4.14
N CYS A 81 -2.33 -11.66 -3.29
CA CYS A 81 -3.26 -12.65 -2.77
C CYS A 81 -4.38 -12.92 -3.76
N GLU A 82 -4.46 -14.15 -4.28
CA GLU A 82 -5.53 -14.56 -5.20
C GLU A 82 -6.90 -14.44 -4.54
N ALA A 83 -7.05 -14.90 -3.28
CA ALA A 83 -8.30 -14.79 -2.53
C ALA A 83 -8.79 -13.34 -2.40
N GLY A 84 -7.89 -12.38 -2.21
CA GLY A 84 -8.23 -10.95 -2.20
C GLY A 84 -8.75 -10.46 -3.54
N VAL A 85 -8.04 -10.76 -4.63
CA VAL A 85 -8.39 -10.38 -6.01
C VAL A 85 -9.73 -10.99 -6.45
N GLU A 86 -9.98 -12.25 -6.12
CA GLU A 86 -11.26 -12.92 -6.38
C GLU A 86 -12.40 -12.25 -5.62
N ASN A 87 -12.19 -11.88 -4.35
CA ASN A 87 -13.18 -11.17 -3.55
C ASN A 87 -13.52 -9.79 -4.14
N ILE A 88 -12.51 -9.02 -4.58
CA ILE A 88 -12.73 -7.74 -5.29
C ILE A 88 -13.56 -7.96 -6.54
N THR A 89 -13.20 -8.94 -7.36
CA THR A 89 -13.88 -9.27 -8.62
C THR A 89 -15.35 -9.59 -8.39
N ARG A 90 -15.63 -10.46 -7.41
CA ARG A 90 -16.99 -10.86 -7.04
C ARG A 90 -17.81 -9.66 -6.54
N LYS A 91 -17.30 -8.92 -5.54
CA LYS A 91 -18.00 -7.76 -4.96
C LYS A 91 -18.24 -6.66 -6.01
N ALA A 92 -17.26 -6.40 -6.87
CA ALA A 92 -17.42 -5.44 -7.96
C ALA A 92 -18.55 -5.83 -8.93
N ALA A 93 -18.69 -7.13 -9.25
CA ALA A 93 -19.78 -7.61 -10.07
C ALA A 93 -21.15 -7.46 -9.39
N GLU A 94 -21.25 -7.84 -8.11
CA GLU A 94 -22.46 -7.71 -7.29
C GLU A 94 -22.94 -6.25 -7.18
N MET A 95 -21.99 -5.30 -7.13
CA MET A 95 -22.27 -3.86 -7.02
C MET A 95 -22.39 -3.14 -8.37
N GLY A 96 -22.25 -3.85 -9.51
CA GLY A 96 -22.30 -3.25 -10.85
C GLY A 96 -21.08 -2.37 -11.18
N LEU A 97 -19.95 -2.58 -10.52
CA LEU A 97 -18.72 -1.78 -10.63
C LEU A 97 -17.63 -2.42 -11.50
N SER A 98 -17.90 -3.58 -12.13
CA SER A 98 -16.93 -4.30 -12.98
C SER A 98 -16.35 -3.45 -14.11
N HIS A 99 -17.08 -2.44 -14.56
CA HIS A 99 -16.62 -1.53 -15.62
C HIS A 99 -15.60 -0.49 -15.14
N SER A 100 -15.53 -0.25 -13.83
CA SER A 100 -14.65 0.74 -13.20
C SER A 100 -13.53 0.12 -12.34
N THR A 101 -13.49 -1.22 -12.23
CA THR A 101 -12.45 -1.93 -11.47
C THR A 101 -11.73 -2.93 -12.36
N THR A 102 -10.41 -3.00 -12.21
CA THR A 102 -9.54 -3.99 -12.86
C THR A 102 -8.64 -4.61 -11.80
N PRO A 103 -9.13 -5.60 -11.03
CA PRO A 103 -8.32 -6.31 -10.06
C PRO A 103 -7.37 -7.28 -10.76
N MET A 104 -6.12 -7.37 -10.27
CA MET A 104 -5.08 -8.22 -10.85
C MET A 104 -4.20 -8.81 -9.75
N CYS A 105 -3.93 -10.12 -9.82
CA CYS A 105 -2.92 -10.75 -8.97
C CYS A 105 -1.52 -10.37 -9.47
N HIS A 106 -0.71 -9.71 -8.62
CA HIS A 106 0.62 -9.24 -9.00
C HIS A 106 1.53 -9.06 -7.79
N ASP A 107 2.75 -9.58 -7.89
CA ASP A 107 3.80 -9.34 -6.90
C ASP A 107 4.52 -8.01 -7.19
N LEU A 108 4.34 -7.04 -6.28
CA LEU A 108 4.88 -5.68 -6.42
C LEU A 108 6.42 -5.60 -6.32
N ARG A 109 7.08 -6.71 -6.03
CA ARG A 109 8.55 -6.85 -6.10
C ARG A 109 9.04 -7.08 -7.53
N THR A 110 8.12 -7.20 -8.49
CA THR A 110 8.39 -7.33 -9.93
C THR A 110 7.91 -6.09 -10.70
N PRO A 111 8.37 -5.88 -11.96
CA PRO A 111 7.93 -4.71 -12.74
C PRO A 111 6.41 -4.62 -12.85
N LEU A 112 5.84 -3.43 -12.63
CA LEU A 112 4.41 -3.22 -12.78
C LEU A 112 3.96 -3.45 -14.23
N PRO A 113 2.87 -4.22 -14.47
CA PRO A 113 2.45 -4.67 -15.80
C PRO A 113 1.72 -3.57 -16.59
N PHE A 114 2.26 -2.36 -16.57
CA PHE A 114 1.69 -1.18 -17.21
C PHE A 114 2.76 -0.38 -17.92
N ASP A 115 2.37 0.29 -19.00
CA ASP A 115 3.22 1.21 -19.72
C ASP A 115 3.52 2.46 -18.88
N ASP A 116 4.59 3.16 -19.26
CA ASP A 116 4.96 4.45 -18.69
C ASP A 116 3.76 5.42 -18.77
N GLU A 117 3.61 6.25 -17.74
CA GLU A 117 2.63 7.35 -17.71
C GLU A 117 1.17 6.91 -17.90
N SER A 118 0.83 5.68 -17.49
CA SER A 118 -0.53 5.10 -17.62
C SER A 118 -1.54 5.67 -16.63
N PHE A 119 -1.11 6.20 -15.48
CA PHE A 119 -1.97 6.58 -14.36
C PHE A 119 -1.86 8.06 -13.99
N ALA A 120 -2.97 8.63 -13.54
CA ALA A 120 -3.03 9.97 -13.00
C ALA A 120 -2.76 10.00 -11.48
N GLY A 121 -3.01 8.90 -10.78
CA GLY A 121 -2.75 8.74 -9.36
C GLY A 121 -2.39 7.31 -9.00
N CYS A 122 -1.68 7.16 -7.90
CA CYS A 122 -1.42 5.89 -7.23
C CYS A 122 -1.82 6.03 -5.77
N TYR A 123 -2.47 5.01 -5.24
CA TYR A 123 -2.89 4.92 -3.84
C TYR A 123 -2.39 3.62 -3.23
N SER A 124 -2.03 3.67 -1.95
CA SER A 124 -1.67 2.49 -1.19
C SER A 124 -1.91 2.71 0.30
N HIS A 125 -2.66 1.80 0.91
CA HIS A 125 -2.91 1.85 2.35
C HIS A 125 -2.14 0.74 3.07
N MET A 126 -1.11 1.14 3.84
CA MET A 126 -0.27 0.24 4.64
C MET A 126 0.53 -0.83 3.86
N LEU A 127 0.62 -0.80 2.53
CA LEU A 127 1.41 -1.77 1.77
C LEU A 127 2.91 -1.54 1.93
N TYR A 128 3.38 -0.29 1.79
CA TYR A 128 4.81 0.03 1.89
C TYR A 128 5.43 -0.36 3.24
N CYS A 129 4.63 -0.52 4.27
CA CYS A 129 5.07 -0.98 5.58
C CYS A 129 4.87 -2.50 5.79
N MET A 130 4.68 -3.28 4.73
CA MET A 130 4.70 -4.74 4.82
C MET A 130 6.14 -5.27 4.76
N ALA A 131 6.32 -6.58 4.56
CA ALA A 131 7.61 -7.28 4.56
C ALA A 131 8.42 -7.00 3.28
N LEU A 132 8.68 -5.73 2.98
CA LEU A 132 9.49 -5.27 1.85
C LEU A 132 10.81 -4.69 2.38
N THR A 133 11.93 -5.13 1.82
CA THR A 133 13.26 -4.56 2.10
C THR A 133 13.37 -3.14 1.55
N THR A 134 14.36 -2.37 2.01
CA THR A 134 14.61 -1.02 1.48
C THR A 134 14.84 -1.05 -0.03
N SER A 135 15.56 -2.04 -0.55
CA SER A 135 15.81 -2.16 -2.01
C SER A 135 14.52 -2.47 -2.81
N GLU A 136 13.63 -3.30 -2.27
CA GLU A 136 12.33 -3.58 -2.87
C GLU A 136 11.41 -2.35 -2.83
N LEU A 137 11.45 -1.57 -1.75
CA LEU A 137 10.73 -0.29 -1.65
C LEU A 137 11.27 0.77 -2.62
N GLU A 138 12.59 0.85 -2.80
CA GLU A 138 13.21 1.73 -3.81
C GLU A 138 12.78 1.34 -5.23
N PHE A 139 12.80 0.03 -5.52
CA PHE A 139 12.33 -0.50 -6.79
C PHE A 139 10.86 -0.14 -7.02
N LEU A 140 9.98 -0.42 -6.06
CA LEU A 140 8.54 -0.12 -6.14
C LEU A 140 8.29 1.38 -6.32
N SER A 141 8.99 2.25 -5.57
CA SER A 141 8.87 3.70 -5.71
C SER A 141 9.25 4.19 -7.10
N ASN A 142 10.29 3.58 -7.72
CA ASN A 142 10.69 3.89 -9.09
C ASN A 142 9.65 3.39 -10.11
N GLU A 143 9.09 2.20 -9.93
CA GLU A 143 8.03 1.66 -10.78
C GLU A 143 6.75 2.50 -10.70
N VAL A 144 6.31 2.89 -9.50
CA VAL A 144 5.19 3.82 -9.34
C VAL A 144 5.46 5.14 -10.05
N ARG A 145 6.67 5.68 -9.92
CA ARG A 145 7.06 6.91 -10.64
C ARG A 145 7.04 6.71 -12.15
N ARG A 146 7.46 5.55 -12.66
CA ARG A 146 7.43 5.23 -14.09
C ARG A 146 6.00 5.24 -14.64
N VAL A 147 5.08 4.56 -13.96
CA VAL A 147 3.69 4.42 -14.44
C VAL A 147 2.82 5.65 -14.20
N LEU A 148 3.22 6.57 -13.32
CA LEU A 148 2.53 7.83 -13.13
C LEU A 148 2.86 8.82 -14.25
N ARG A 149 1.87 9.58 -14.68
CA ARG A 149 2.06 10.74 -15.59
C ARG A 149 2.82 11.86 -14.89
N PRO A 150 3.51 12.75 -15.61
CA PRO A 150 4.00 14.00 -15.03
C PRO A 150 2.88 14.75 -14.30
N GLY A 151 3.15 15.24 -13.09
CA GLY A 151 2.15 15.83 -12.21
C GLY A 151 1.15 14.82 -11.60
N GLY A 152 1.34 13.52 -11.81
CA GLY A 152 0.57 12.46 -11.16
C GLY A 152 0.88 12.38 -9.67
N LEU A 153 -0.11 11.95 -8.88
CA LEU A 153 0.01 11.87 -7.43
C LEU A 153 0.26 10.44 -6.96
N ASN A 154 1.17 10.26 -6.01
CA ASN A 154 1.32 9.04 -5.22
C ASN A 154 0.94 9.34 -3.77
N ILE A 155 -0.13 8.72 -3.29
CA ILE A 155 -0.63 8.87 -1.91
C ILE A 155 -0.55 7.52 -1.22
N TYR A 156 0.22 7.42 -0.14
CA TYR A 156 0.35 6.17 0.60
C TYR A 156 0.40 6.38 2.11
N THR A 157 0.07 5.33 2.86
CA THR A 157 0.21 5.31 4.31
C THR A 157 1.18 4.24 4.77
N VAL A 158 1.93 4.53 5.83
CA VAL A 158 2.91 3.61 6.43
C VAL A 158 2.94 3.74 7.94
N ARG A 159 3.35 2.68 8.64
CA ARG A 159 3.53 2.65 10.08
C ARG A 159 4.72 3.51 10.50
N HIS A 160 4.49 4.39 11.48
CA HIS A 160 5.50 5.30 12.02
C HIS A 160 6.40 4.60 13.02
N ILE A 161 7.68 5.02 13.15
CA ILE A 161 8.60 4.51 14.19
C ILE A 161 8.17 4.86 15.62
N ASP A 162 7.31 5.87 15.84
CA ASP A 162 6.72 6.17 17.14
C ASP A 162 5.44 5.36 17.42
N ASP A 163 5.09 4.41 16.56
CA ASP A 163 4.00 3.49 16.81
C ASP A 163 4.33 2.59 18.01
N PRO A 164 3.38 2.31 18.92
CA PRO A 164 3.63 1.49 20.10
C PRO A 164 4.17 0.08 19.82
N GLN A 165 3.94 -0.45 18.63
CA GLN A 165 4.45 -1.78 18.24
C GLN A 165 5.87 -1.74 17.66
N TYR A 166 6.45 -0.57 17.38
CA TYR A 166 7.84 -0.47 16.96
C TYR A 166 8.78 -1.01 18.05
N GLY A 167 9.73 -1.84 17.67
CA GLY A 167 10.66 -2.46 18.60
C GLY A 167 10.07 -3.62 19.43
N THR A 168 8.81 -4.02 19.16
CA THR A 168 8.20 -5.19 19.80
C THR A 168 8.23 -6.41 18.88
N GLY A 169 8.13 -7.61 19.45
CA GLY A 169 8.14 -8.85 18.68
C GLY A 169 9.55 -9.27 18.21
N ILE A 170 9.63 -9.95 17.07
CA ILE A 170 10.89 -10.49 16.53
C ILE A 170 11.45 -9.52 15.50
N HIS A 171 12.66 -9.02 15.71
CA HIS A 171 13.34 -8.17 14.73
C HIS A 171 13.77 -8.98 13.50
N ARG A 172 13.34 -8.55 12.30
CA ARG A 172 13.56 -9.24 11.02
C ARG A 172 14.53 -8.52 10.08
N GLY A 173 15.32 -7.60 10.62
CA GLY A 173 16.27 -6.76 9.88
C GLY A 173 15.70 -5.38 9.56
N GLU A 174 16.57 -4.41 9.22
CA GLU A 174 16.19 -3.01 9.02
C GLU A 174 15.31 -2.48 10.17
N ALA A 175 14.19 -1.87 9.88
CA ALA A 175 13.18 -1.48 10.87
C ALA A 175 11.93 -2.39 10.80
N MET A 176 12.12 -3.68 10.44
CA MET A 176 11.05 -4.67 10.34
C MET A 176 10.93 -5.49 11.63
N TYR A 177 9.70 -5.67 12.09
CA TYR A 177 9.39 -6.49 13.26
C TYR A 177 8.20 -7.40 12.95
N GLU A 178 8.34 -8.69 13.26
CA GLU A 178 7.24 -9.62 13.28
C GLU A 178 6.47 -9.43 14.59
N ILE A 179 5.28 -8.89 14.46
CA ILE A 179 4.38 -8.52 15.56
C ILE A 179 3.32 -9.61 15.79
N GLY A 180 2.39 -9.37 16.73
CA GLY A 180 1.32 -10.31 17.03
C GLY A 180 0.55 -10.77 15.78
N GLY A 181 0.30 -12.08 15.70
CA GLY A 181 -0.34 -12.71 14.55
C GLY A 181 0.60 -13.13 13.42
N GLY A 182 1.94 -12.97 13.58
CA GLY A 182 2.94 -13.40 12.59
C GLY A 182 3.13 -12.44 11.41
N PHE A 183 2.53 -11.26 11.46
CA PHE A 183 2.70 -10.23 10.42
C PHE A 183 3.99 -9.46 10.62
N ILE A 184 4.74 -9.28 9.53
CA ILE A 184 5.95 -8.47 9.53
C ILE A 184 5.61 -7.04 9.10
N VAL A 185 5.96 -6.09 9.95
CA VAL A 185 5.73 -4.65 9.70
C VAL A 185 7.06 -3.92 9.63
N HIS A 186 7.25 -3.16 8.56
CA HIS A 186 8.37 -2.26 8.35
C HIS A 186 7.97 -0.86 8.82
N PHE A 187 8.63 -0.35 9.85
CA PHE A 187 8.31 0.97 10.41
C PHE A 187 9.14 2.07 9.75
N PHE A 188 8.55 3.22 9.57
CA PHE A 188 9.11 4.32 8.80
C PHE A 188 9.47 5.50 9.68
N SER A 189 10.67 6.03 9.50
CA SER A 189 11.03 7.39 9.89
C SER A 189 10.71 8.36 8.75
N GLU A 190 10.63 9.64 9.04
CA GLU A 190 10.49 10.69 8.02
C GLU A 190 11.65 10.65 7.02
N ALA A 191 12.88 10.44 7.47
CA ALA A 191 14.04 10.29 6.60
C ALA A 191 13.90 9.13 5.58
N ARG A 192 13.24 8.02 5.94
CA ARG A 192 12.93 6.94 5.01
C ARG A 192 11.89 7.37 3.98
N VAL A 193 10.86 8.11 4.39
CA VAL A 193 9.87 8.69 3.47
C VAL A 193 10.56 9.61 2.46
N GLU A 194 11.40 10.52 2.92
CA GLU A 194 12.18 11.43 2.07
C GLU A 194 13.10 10.68 1.09
N HIS A 195 13.74 9.59 1.58
CA HIS A 195 14.60 8.74 0.76
C HIS A 195 13.84 8.12 -0.42
N LEU A 196 12.63 7.61 -0.19
CA LEU A 196 11.78 6.99 -1.22
C LEU A 196 11.10 8.03 -2.12
N ALA A 197 11.05 9.30 -1.71
CA ALA A 197 10.46 10.40 -2.48
C ALA A 197 11.38 10.96 -3.58
N LYS A 198 12.52 10.31 -3.88
CA LYS A 198 13.41 10.75 -4.96
C LYS A 198 12.69 10.79 -6.31
N GLY A 199 12.76 11.96 -6.98
CA GLY A 199 12.07 12.21 -8.25
C GLY A 199 10.63 12.70 -8.10
N TYR A 200 10.19 12.89 -6.87
CA TYR A 200 8.91 13.51 -6.53
C TYR A 200 9.09 14.89 -5.88
N GLU A 201 8.03 15.67 -5.89
CA GLU A 201 7.81 16.79 -4.98
C GLU A 201 7.00 16.26 -3.80
N ILE A 202 7.45 16.49 -2.57
CA ILE A 202 6.70 16.14 -1.36
C ILE A 202 5.67 17.24 -1.12
N LEU A 203 4.38 16.90 -1.24
CA LEU A 203 3.29 17.84 -0.96
C LEU A 203 2.87 17.82 0.51
N GLY A 204 3.07 16.71 1.20
CA GLY A 204 2.78 16.58 2.62
C GLY A 204 3.23 15.23 3.20
N ILE A 205 3.59 15.27 4.47
CA ILE A 205 3.84 14.11 5.34
C ILE A 205 3.05 14.38 6.62
N ASP A 206 1.84 13.82 6.70
CA ASP A 206 0.95 14.02 7.84
C ASP A 206 1.00 12.80 8.76
N THR A 207 0.95 13.02 10.07
CA THR A 207 0.82 11.95 11.07
C THR A 207 -0.63 11.84 11.52
N PHE A 208 -1.15 10.61 11.59
CA PHE A 208 -2.49 10.32 12.10
C PHE A 208 -2.52 8.97 12.83
N GLU A 209 -3.60 8.71 13.53
CA GLU A 209 -3.84 7.46 14.23
C GLU A 209 -5.04 6.73 13.63
N GLU A 210 -4.97 5.40 13.54
CA GLU A 210 -6.04 4.55 13.01
C GLU A 210 -6.27 3.32 13.87
N GLY A 211 -7.56 2.96 14.00
CA GLY A 211 -8.01 1.74 14.65
C GLY A 211 -8.22 1.87 16.17
N LYS A 212 -8.82 0.82 16.76
CA LYS A 212 -9.15 0.78 18.21
C LYS A 212 -7.90 0.70 19.11
N LEU A 213 -6.84 0.06 18.63
CA LEU A 213 -5.49 0.17 19.20
C LEU A 213 -4.76 1.11 18.27
N PRO A 214 -4.59 2.40 18.64
CA PRO A 214 -4.20 3.42 17.69
C PRO A 214 -2.83 3.09 17.11
N LYS A 215 -2.85 2.71 15.82
CA LYS A 215 -1.64 2.60 15.01
C LYS A 215 -1.24 3.99 14.60
N LYS A 216 -0.01 4.36 14.88
CA LYS A 216 0.52 5.64 14.43
C LYS A 216 1.07 5.52 13.02
N LEU A 217 0.56 6.34 12.12
CA LEU A 217 0.82 6.27 10.69
C LEU A 217 1.33 7.61 10.15
N PHE A 218 2.16 7.53 9.08
CA PHE A 218 2.29 8.63 8.14
C PHE A 218 1.28 8.47 7.01
N ARG A 219 0.70 9.58 6.55
CA ARG A 219 0.10 9.72 5.23
C ARG A 219 1.02 10.61 4.41
N VAL A 220 1.52 10.07 3.32
CA VAL A 220 2.47 10.73 2.43
C VAL A 220 1.78 11.07 1.12
N THR A 221 1.91 12.32 0.68
CA THR A 221 1.40 12.80 -0.60
C THR A 221 2.56 13.33 -1.43
N LEU A 222 2.80 12.69 -2.55
CA LEU A 222 3.89 13.00 -3.48
C LEU A 222 3.34 13.37 -4.86
N ARG A 223 4.03 14.27 -5.57
CA ARG A 223 3.75 14.60 -6.98
C ARG A 223 4.94 14.23 -7.85
N LYS A 224 4.72 13.45 -8.92
CA LYS A 224 5.77 13.18 -9.92
C LYS A 224 6.17 14.50 -10.60
N LYS A 225 7.49 14.78 -10.58
CA LYS A 225 8.10 15.91 -11.30
C LYS A 225 8.11 15.70 -12.80
#